data_3a7b79d9f88e1b8a9ebbadac3c0d7174
#
_entry.id   3a7b79d9f88e1b8a9ebbadac3c0d7174
#
_cell.length_a   1.000
_cell.length_b   1.000
_cell.length_c   1.000
_cell.angle_alpha   90.00
_cell.angle_beta   90.00
_cell.angle_gamma   90.00
#
_symmetry.space_group_name_H-M   'P 1'
#
loop_
_entity.id
_entity.type
_entity.pdbx_description
1 polymer ?
#
loop_
_entity_poly.entity_id
_entity_poly.type
_entity_poly.pdbx_seq_one_letter_code
_entity_poly.pdbx_strand_id
1 'polypeptide(L)'
;MDNRNIKDDAEEKDSRTLELLKIRSVSADIRDGIRLYLNNFRSIFRSSWLAALFYALVTGGMMTYCIGNVTNLLKMQMEGHLTEDNSELMLLGAGFAVCMLLAIIASTLLYSSGLSLLSRHSETGAIPTPAHWYGSNDKRTILRTSLWMLATVVIIAVYEAIIFAIKKWLTGVLSPMSLTMLIGITTIIMLIVLPIIMMRMLPYILNKDNKSPMGYGIPVRTWGSTLTIAIVVVIMIGIASIVTTLPSLILLAANIQSLGGTIYGDPTGMPSYMIWMNMGVFTLAGFIQAYVNLSSLFPFYYLYGSIETQKKERKDYNEIYEKDSIY
;
A
#
# COMPACT_ATOMS: atom_id res chain seq x y z
N MET A 1 -41.51 -12.65 -25.68
CA MET A 1 -40.68 -11.56 -25.17
C MET A 1 -39.31 -12.13 -24.89
N ASP A 2 -38.36 -11.64 -25.62
CA ASP A 2 -37.12 -12.36 -25.91
C ASP A 2 -36.09 -12.21 -24.76
N ASN A 3 -35.77 -13.30 -24.07
CA ASN A 3 -34.76 -13.35 -22.98
C ASN A 3 -33.35 -12.93 -23.43
N ARG A 4 -33.10 -12.83 -24.73
CA ARG A 4 -31.83 -12.37 -25.30
C ARG A 4 -31.66 -10.87 -25.10
N ASN A 5 -32.69 -10.05 -25.33
CA ASN A 5 -32.59 -8.61 -25.16
C ASN A 5 -32.30 -8.19 -23.71
N ILE A 6 -32.83 -8.92 -22.71
CA ILE A 6 -32.59 -8.61 -21.29
C ILE A 6 -31.15 -8.93 -20.89
N LYS A 7 -30.56 -9.99 -21.49
CA LYS A 7 -29.15 -10.35 -21.22
C LYS A 7 -28.18 -9.38 -21.89
N ASP A 8 -28.45 -9.02 -23.15
CA ASP A 8 -27.64 -8.07 -23.90
C ASP A 8 -27.68 -6.68 -23.30
N ASP A 9 -28.84 -6.21 -22.83
CA ASP A 9 -29.00 -4.94 -22.10
C ASP A 9 -28.30 -4.98 -20.73
N ALA A 10 -28.27 -6.13 -20.04
CA ALA A 10 -27.57 -6.26 -18.77
C ALA A 10 -26.05 -6.29 -18.96
N GLU A 11 -25.53 -6.97 -19.99
CA GLU A 11 -24.12 -6.99 -20.34
C GLU A 11 -23.63 -5.63 -20.86
N GLU A 12 -24.42 -4.95 -21.68
CA GLU A 12 -24.13 -3.59 -22.16
C GLU A 12 -24.14 -2.57 -21.01
N LYS A 13 -25.09 -2.70 -20.08
CA LYS A 13 -25.14 -1.86 -18.87
C LYS A 13 -23.98 -2.15 -17.92
N ASP A 14 -23.53 -3.40 -17.85
CA ASP A 14 -22.40 -3.83 -17.04
C ASP A 14 -21.06 -3.36 -17.63
N SER A 15 -20.91 -3.40 -18.97
CA SER A 15 -19.75 -2.85 -19.66
C SER A 15 -19.62 -1.33 -19.53
N ARG A 16 -20.73 -0.59 -19.56
CA ARG A 16 -20.76 0.87 -19.37
C ARG A 16 -20.35 1.29 -17.96
N THR A 17 -20.58 0.47 -16.94
CA THR A 17 -20.15 0.76 -15.56
C THR A 17 -18.65 0.59 -15.35
N LEU A 18 -17.99 -0.18 -16.20
CA LEU A 18 -16.54 -0.45 -16.13
C LEU A 18 -15.70 0.55 -16.95
N GLU A 19 -16.33 1.44 -17.69
CA GLU A 19 -15.64 2.45 -18.48
C GLU A 19 -14.86 3.42 -17.57
N LEU A 20 -13.56 3.64 -17.84
CA LEU A 20 -12.70 4.45 -16.98
C LEU A 20 -13.08 5.94 -17.01
N LEU A 21 -13.21 6.49 -18.22
CA LEU A 21 -13.41 7.93 -18.44
C LEU A 21 -14.91 8.33 -18.33
N LYS A 22 -15.38 8.42 -17.10
CA LYS A 22 -16.76 8.83 -16.77
C LYS A 22 -16.78 9.55 -15.44
N ILE A 23 -17.55 10.63 -15.34
CA ILE A 23 -17.79 11.30 -14.05
C ILE A 23 -18.67 10.40 -13.17
N ARG A 24 -18.17 10.08 -12.00
CA ARG A 24 -18.85 9.25 -11.01
C ARG A 24 -18.92 9.93 -9.66
N SER A 25 -19.87 9.50 -8.83
CA SER A 25 -19.85 9.80 -7.41
C SER A 25 -18.77 8.98 -6.70
N VAL A 26 -18.27 9.47 -5.57
CA VAL A 26 -17.23 8.79 -4.77
C VAL A 26 -17.63 7.35 -4.41
N SER A 27 -18.89 7.12 -4.05
CA SER A 27 -19.41 5.78 -3.74
C SER A 27 -19.43 4.86 -4.97
N ALA A 28 -19.67 5.41 -6.16
CA ALA A 28 -19.62 4.66 -7.41
C ALA A 28 -18.17 4.30 -7.77
N ASP A 29 -17.21 5.22 -7.59
CA ASP A 29 -15.78 4.94 -7.83
C ASP A 29 -15.28 3.78 -6.94
N ILE A 30 -15.69 3.76 -5.66
CA ILE A 30 -15.33 2.67 -4.74
C ILE A 30 -15.98 1.35 -5.18
N ARG A 31 -17.28 1.35 -5.43
CA ARG A 31 -18.04 0.15 -5.82
C ARG A 31 -17.52 -0.43 -7.13
N ASP A 32 -17.33 0.40 -8.15
CA ASP A 32 -16.91 -0.03 -9.47
C ASP A 32 -15.44 -0.50 -9.42
N GLY A 33 -14.58 0.13 -8.60
CA GLY A 33 -13.22 -0.32 -8.34
C GLY A 33 -13.16 -1.70 -7.70
N ILE A 34 -13.91 -1.92 -6.63
CA ILE A 34 -13.96 -3.24 -5.96
C ILE A 34 -14.56 -4.28 -6.91
N ARG A 35 -15.60 -3.94 -7.67
CA ARG A 35 -16.22 -4.84 -8.66
C ARG A 35 -15.23 -5.23 -9.76
N LEU A 36 -14.49 -4.27 -10.31
CA LEU A 36 -13.44 -4.56 -11.30
C LEU A 36 -12.39 -5.52 -10.73
N TYR A 37 -11.96 -5.31 -9.48
CA TYR A 37 -11.02 -6.19 -8.79
C TYR A 37 -11.57 -7.61 -8.64
N LEU A 38 -12.79 -7.76 -8.11
CA LEU A 38 -13.40 -9.07 -7.83
C LEU A 38 -13.73 -9.83 -9.11
N ASN A 39 -14.30 -9.17 -10.12
CA ASN A 39 -14.64 -9.80 -11.41
C ASN A 39 -13.41 -10.31 -12.16
N ASN A 40 -12.26 -9.65 -11.97
CA ASN A 40 -11.03 -10.02 -12.64
C ASN A 40 -10.00 -10.67 -11.71
N PHE A 41 -10.39 -11.08 -10.51
CA PHE A 41 -9.48 -11.63 -9.51
C PHE A 41 -8.60 -12.77 -10.03
N ARG A 42 -9.17 -13.68 -10.83
CA ARG A 42 -8.41 -14.80 -11.43
C ARG A 42 -7.27 -14.31 -12.33
N SER A 43 -7.50 -13.28 -13.12
CA SER A 43 -6.47 -12.69 -14.00
C SER A 43 -5.41 -11.96 -13.18
N ILE A 44 -5.83 -11.17 -12.17
CA ILE A 44 -4.96 -10.47 -11.25
C ILE A 44 -4.09 -11.48 -10.49
N PHE A 45 -4.69 -12.52 -9.94
CA PHE A 45 -3.97 -13.58 -9.23
C PHE A 45 -2.91 -14.22 -10.13
N ARG A 46 -3.29 -14.64 -11.34
CA ARG A 46 -2.38 -15.30 -12.28
C ARG A 46 -1.20 -14.42 -12.69
N SER A 47 -1.39 -13.10 -12.76
CA SER A 47 -0.33 -12.17 -13.16
C SER A 47 0.57 -11.73 -12.01
N SER A 48 0.09 -11.76 -10.76
CA SER A 48 0.78 -11.16 -9.60
C SER A 48 1.22 -12.19 -8.56
N TRP A 49 0.85 -13.49 -8.68
CA TRP A 49 1.08 -14.48 -7.62
C TRP A 49 2.56 -14.60 -7.20
N LEU A 50 3.50 -14.50 -8.17
CA LEU A 50 4.92 -14.58 -7.86
C LEU A 50 5.40 -13.34 -7.10
N ALA A 51 4.95 -12.15 -7.50
CA ALA A 51 5.24 -10.91 -6.79
C ALA A 51 4.61 -10.90 -5.39
N ALA A 52 3.39 -11.42 -5.26
CA ALA A 52 2.70 -11.58 -3.98
C ALA A 52 3.42 -12.59 -3.07
N LEU A 53 3.90 -13.71 -3.62
CA LEU A 53 4.68 -14.69 -2.87
C LEU A 53 6.02 -14.10 -2.41
N PHE A 54 6.71 -13.38 -3.27
CA PHE A 54 7.96 -12.71 -2.89
C PHE A 54 7.72 -11.65 -1.81
N TYR A 55 6.67 -10.83 -1.94
CA TYR A 55 6.25 -9.89 -0.91
C TYR A 55 5.95 -10.59 0.43
N ALA A 56 5.23 -11.71 0.38
CA ALA A 56 4.88 -12.50 1.56
C ALA A 56 6.12 -13.09 2.26
N LEU A 57 7.07 -13.64 1.49
CA LEU A 57 8.32 -14.18 2.03
C LEU A 57 9.17 -13.09 2.70
N VAL A 58 9.28 -11.93 2.07
CA VAL A 58 10.03 -10.81 2.64
C VAL A 58 9.37 -10.27 3.90
N THR A 59 8.06 -10.05 3.89
CA THR A 59 7.33 -9.55 5.08
C THR A 59 7.30 -10.59 6.20
N GLY A 60 7.12 -11.88 5.89
CA GLY A 60 7.18 -12.96 6.86
C GLY A 60 8.57 -13.12 7.47
N GLY A 61 9.63 -13.05 6.65
CA GLY A 61 11.01 -13.05 7.09
C GLY A 61 11.35 -11.84 7.97
N MET A 62 10.93 -10.65 7.58
CA MET A 62 11.11 -9.43 8.35
C MET A 62 10.44 -9.51 9.73
N MET A 63 9.20 -10.00 9.80
CA MET A 63 8.49 -10.18 11.08
C MET A 63 9.18 -11.21 11.97
N THR A 64 9.58 -12.35 11.40
CA THR A 64 10.33 -13.39 12.13
C THR A 64 11.67 -12.84 12.65
N TYR A 65 12.38 -12.08 11.83
CA TYR A 65 13.62 -11.41 12.21
C TYR A 65 13.40 -10.41 13.37
N CYS A 66 12.36 -9.56 13.27
CA CYS A 66 12.03 -8.60 14.32
C CYS A 66 11.71 -9.29 15.65
N ILE A 67 10.89 -10.36 15.65
CA ILE A 67 10.55 -11.09 16.86
C ILE A 67 11.80 -11.71 17.51
N GLY A 68 12.64 -12.37 16.71
CA GLY A 68 13.90 -12.96 17.20
C GLY A 68 14.84 -11.93 17.84
N ASN A 69 14.98 -10.77 17.21
CA ASN A 69 15.86 -9.72 17.71
C ASN A 69 15.31 -9.00 18.94
N VAL A 70 14.01 -8.74 19.01
CA VAL A 70 13.37 -8.19 20.22
C VAL A 70 13.59 -9.13 21.41
N THR A 71 13.48 -10.44 21.18
CA THR A 71 13.77 -11.44 22.21
C THR A 71 15.21 -11.38 22.71
N ASN A 72 16.17 -11.27 21.79
CA ASN A 72 17.59 -11.16 22.14
C ASN A 72 17.91 -9.85 22.88
N LEU A 73 17.38 -8.72 22.41
CA LEU A 73 17.55 -7.42 23.09
C LEU A 73 17.00 -7.43 24.52
N LEU A 74 15.84 -8.04 24.75
CA LEU A 74 15.28 -8.16 26.09
C LEU A 74 16.13 -9.01 27.00
N LYS A 75 16.71 -10.12 26.50
CA LYS A 75 17.70 -10.93 27.25
C LYS A 75 18.92 -10.11 27.64
N MET A 76 19.54 -9.44 26.68
CA MET A 76 20.72 -8.60 26.91
C MET A 76 20.44 -7.47 27.92
N GLN A 77 19.27 -6.85 27.88
CA GLN A 77 18.87 -5.85 28.85
C GLN A 77 18.77 -6.41 30.26
N MET A 78 18.26 -7.63 30.39
CA MET A 78 18.15 -8.31 31.69
C MET A 78 19.49 -8.76 32.26
N GLU A 79 20.40 -9.19 31.38
CA GLU A 79 21.74 -9.61 31.74
C GLU A 79 22.70 -8.43 32.00
N GLY A 80 22.25 -7.18 31.77
CA GLY A 80 23.03 -5.96 31.98
C GLY A 80 24.10 -5.68 30.91
N HIS A 81 24.13 -6.47 29.84
CA HIS A 81 25.13 -6.35 28.76
C HIS A 81 24.85 -5.29 27.68
N LEU A 82 23.69 -4.61 27.72
CA LEU A 82 23.30 -3.61 26.71
C LEU A 82 24.24 -2.39 26.60
N THR A 83 25.07 -2.17 27.60
CA THR A 83 25.97 -1.00 27.65
C THR A 83 27.38 -1.28 27.13
N GLU A 84 27.76 -2.53 26.93
CA GLU A 84 29.16 -2.92 26.65
C GLU A 84 29.43 -3.21 25.18
N ASP A 85 28.44 -3.63 24.38
CA ASP A 85 28.69 -4.06 23.01
C ASP A 85 27.77 -3.40 21.97
N ASN A 86 28.25 -2.28 21.40
CA ASN A 86 27.55 -1.56 20.30
C ASN A 86 27.54 -2.38 18.99
N SER A 87 28.32 -3.44 18.87
CA SER A 87 28.47 -4.24 17.65
C SER A 87 27.20 -5.03 17.35
N GLU A 88 26.51 -5.56 18.36
CA GLU A 88 25.26 -6.30 18.18
C GLU A 88 24.11 -5.38 17.78
N LEU A 89 24.04 -4.17 18.35
CA LEU A 89 23.08 -3.14 17.94
C LEU A 89 23.31 -2.70 16.49
N MET A 90 24.57 -2.57 16.06
CA MET A 90 24.90 -2.27 14.66
C MET A 90 24.47 -3.39 13.71
N LEU A 91 24.73 -4.65 14.09
CA LEU A 91 24.33 -5.82 13.29
C LEU A 91 22.81 -5.92 13.15
N LEU A 92 22.09 -5.67 14.22
CA LEU A 92 20.63 -5.62 14.25
C LEU A 92 20.10 -4.51 13.34
N GLY A 93 20.66 -3.32 13.42
CA GLY A 93 20.31 -2.19 12.56
C GLY A 93 20.60 -2.46 11.08
N ALA A 94 21.74 -3.07 10.77
CA ALA A 94 22.11 -3.45 9.41
C ALA A 94 21.14 -4.51 8.85
N GLY A 95 20.80 -5.53 9.62
CA GLY A 95 19.83 -6.55 9.22
C GLY A 95 18.43 -5.96 8.97
N PHE A 96 17.99 -5.04 9.84
CA PHE A 96 16.73 -4.33 9.62
C PHE A 96 16.75 -3.48 8.35
N ALA A 97 17.84 -2.78 8.06
CA ALA A 97 18.00 -2.00 6.82
C ALA A 97 17.93 -2.89 5.57
N VAL A 98 18.55 -4.06 5.59
CA VAL A 98 18.45 -5.04 4.49
C VAL A 98 17.01 -5.52 4.33
N CYS A 99 16.30 -5.86 5.41
CA CYS A 99 14.91 -6.27 5.36
C CYS A 99 14.03 -5.16 4.78
N MET A 100 14.25 -3.90 5.15
CA MET A 100 13.52 -2.74 4.61
C MET A 100 13.77 -2.55 3.11
N LEU A 101 15.02 -2.69 2.64
CA LEU A 101 15.32 -2.62 1.21
C LEU A 101 14.62 -3.73 0.42
N LEU A 102 14.63 -4.96 0.94
CA LEU A 102 13.91 -6.07 0.32
C LEU A 102 12.40 -5.82 0.31
N ALA A 103 11.83 -5.26 1.38
CA ALA A 103 10.41 -4.92 1.46
C ALA A 103 10.02 -3.85 0.42
N ILE A 104 10.88 -2.85 0.16
CA ILE A 104 10.65 -1.85 -0.88
C ILE A 104 10.65 -2.52 -2.27
N ILE A 105 11.62 -3.38 -2.55
CA ILE A 105 11.70 -4.12 -3.83
C ILE A 105 10.46 -5.00 -4.01
N ALA A 106 10.07 -5.75 -2.99
CA ALA A 106 8.93 -6.64 -3.02
C ALA A 106 7.60 -5.88 -3.23
N SER A 107 7.42 -4.77 -2.51
CA SER A 107 6.27 -3.86 -2.68
C SER A 107 6.23 -3.27 -4.09
N THR A 108 7.37 -2.83 -4.62
CA THR A 108 7.47 -2.31 -5.99
C THR A 108 7.02 -3.35 -7.02
N LEU A 109 7.47 -4.58 -6.91
CA LEU A 109 7.07 -5.66 -7.82
C LEU A 109 5.58 -5.98 -7.70
N LEU A 110 5.05 -6.01 -6.49
CA LEU A 110 3.64 -6.25 -6.23
C LEU A 110 2.76 -5.16 -6.86
N TYR A 111 3.01 -3.89 -6.53
CA TYR A 111 2.21 -2.78 -7.05
C TYR A 111 2.41 -2.56 -8.54
N SER A 112 3.61 -2.78 -9.10
CA SER A 112 3.83 -2.68 -10.54
C SER A 112 3.03 -3.72 -11.33
N SER A 113 2.83 -4.92 -10.78
CA SER A 113 1.99 -5.95 -11.41
C SER A 113 0.52 -5.51 -11.51
N GLY A 114 -0.04 -4.93 -10.43
CA GLY A 114 -1.39 -4.37 -10.43
C GLY A 114 -1.56 -3.18 -11.37
N LEU A 115 -0.61 -2.23 -11.32
CA LEU A 115 -0.64 -1.03 -12.15
C LEU A 115 -0.45 -1.32 -13.64
N SER A 116 0.32 -2.35 -14.00
CA SER A 116 0.45 -2.76 -15.40
C SER A 116 -0.84 -3.34 -15.97
N LEU A 117 -1.62 -4.06 -15.14
CA LEU A 117 -2.95 -4.52 -15.53
C LEU A 117 -3.92 -3.36 -15.71
N LEU A 118 -3.90 -2.38 -14.80
CA LEU A 118 -4.74 -1.19 -14.89
C LEU A 118 -4.35 -0.30 -16.09
N SER A 119 -3.06 -0.19 -16.42
CA SER A 119 -2.61 0.51 -17.63
C SER A 119 -3.15 -0.15 -18.90
N ARG A 120 -3.13 -1.47 -18.98
CA ARG A 120 -3.73 -2.19 -20.10
C ARG A 120 -5.26 -2.06 -20.15
N HIS A 121 -5.91 -2.11 -19.00
CA HIS A 121 -7.35 -1.86 -18.93
C HIS A 121 -7.70 -0.47 -19.44
N SER A 122 -6.91 0.56 -19.13
CA SER A 122 -7.13 1.92 -19.62
C SER A 122 -6.99 2.06 -21.16
N GLU A 123 -6.20 1.18 -21.79
CA GLU A 123 -5.99 1.17 -23.24
C GLU A 123 -7.03 0.32 -23.99
N THR A 124 -7.40 -0.84 -23.43
CA THR A 124 -8.20 -1.87 -24.13
C THR A 124 -9.64 -1.98 -23.63
N GLY A 125 -9.96 -1.34 -22.49
CA GLY A 125 -11.26 -1.49 -21.83
C GLY A 125 -11.47 -2.83 -21.13
N ALA A 126 -10.51 -3.76 -21.20
CA ALA A 126 -10.60 -5.08 -20.58
C ALA A 126 -9.29 -5.44 -19.87
N ILE A 127 -9.37 -6.19 -18.76
CA ILE A 127 -8.19 -6.76 -18.13
C ILE A 127 -7.79 -8.04 -18.90
N PRO A 128 -6.66 -8.03 -19.62
CA PRO A 128 -6.25 -9.18 -20.41
C PRO A 128 -5.89 -10.35 -19.47
N THR A 129 -6.30 -11.56 -19.86
CA THR A 129 -5.79 -12.79 -19.25
C THR A 129 -4.36 -12.99 -19.72
N PRO A 130 -3.33 -12.88 -18.89
CA PRO A 130 -1.96 -13.04 -19.34
C PRO A 130 -1.73 -14.47 -19.83
N ALA A 131 -1.18 -14.61 -21.04
CA ALA A 131 -0.79 -15.91 -21.58
C ALA A 131 0.34 -16.55 -20.74
N HIS A 132 1.20 -15.72 -20.15
CA HIS A 132 2.29 -16.11 -19.27
C HIS A 132 2.32 -15.24 -18.01
N TRP A 133 2.71 -15.83 -16.87
CA TRP A 133 2.85 -15.15 -15.58
C TRP A 133 3.80 -13.93 -15.58
N TYR A 134 4.72 -13.86 -16.57
CA TYR A 134 5.69 -12.77 -16.74
C TYR A 134 5.26 -11.72 -17.78
N GLY A 135 4.23 -11.97 -18.56
CA GLY A 135 3.89 -11.17 -19.74
C GLY A 135 3.15 -9.85 -19.46
N SER A 136 2.80 -9.58 -18.19
CA SER A 136 2.04 -8.37 -17.88
C SER A 136 2.89 -7.20 -17.37
N ASN A 137 4.13 -7.45 -16.93
CA ASN A 137 4.99 -6.40 -16.38
C ASN A 137 5.74 -5.63 -17.47
N ASP A 138 5.28 -4.42 -17.77
CA ASP A 138 6.00 -3.46 -18.60
C ASP A 138 7.17 -2.87 -17.81
N LYS A 139 8.40 -2.94 -18.37
CA LYS A 139 9.63 -2.38 -17.76
C LYS A 139 9.47 -0.91 -17.36
N ARG A 140 8.70 -0.14 -18.14
CA ARG A 140 8.40 1.26 -17.86
C ARG A 140 7.55 1.42 -16.60
N THR A 141 6.53 0.59 -16.45
CA THR A 141 5.66 0.60 -15.27
C THR A 141 6.46 0.25 -14.02
N ILE A 142 7.33 -0.77 -14.09
CA ILE A 142 8.21 -1.15 -12.98
C ILE A 142 9.11 0.04 -12.59
N LEU A 143 9.80 0.66 -13.56
CA LEU A 143 10.69 1.78 -13.28
C LEU A 143 9.95 2.98 -12.67
N ARG A 144 8.78 3.33 -13.20
CA ARG A 144 7.97 4.44 -12.68
C ARG A 144 7.43 4.14 -11.29
N THR A 145 7.00 2.91 -11.04
CA THR A 145 6.55 2.47 -9.72
C THR A 145 7.71 2.45 -8.71
N SER A 146 8.91 2.00 -9.12
CA SER A 146 10.09 2.01 -8.24
C SER A 146 10.51 3.44 -7.85
N LEU A 147 10.49 4.37 -8.78
CA LEU A 147 10.78 5.78 -8.50
C LEU A 147 9.77 6.38 -7.50
N TRP A 148 8.49 6.05 -7.64
CA TRP A 148 7.47 6.51 -6.72
C TRP A 148 7.57 5.86 -5.35
N MET A 149 7.85 4.57 -5.28
CA MET A 149 8.09 3.88 -4.00
C MET A 149 9.30 4.48 -3.29
N LEU A 150 10.39 4.72 -4.02
CA LEU A 150 11.57 5.37 -3.46
C LEU A 150 11.25 6.79 -2.95
N ALA A 151 10.54 7.59 -3.76
CA ALA A 151 10.11 8.92 -3.34
C ALA A 151 9.24 8.89 -2.07
N THR A 152 8.32 7.93 -1.96
CA THR A 152 7.48 7.74 -0.78
C THR A 152 8.31 7.40 0.45
N VAL A 153 9.27 6.47 0.31
CA VAL A 153 10.18 6.10 1.40
C VAL A 153 11.02 7.29 1.85
N VAL A 154 11.54 8.09 0.90
CA VAL A 154 12.28 9.32 1.23
C VAL A 154 11.40 10.31 1.97
N ILE A 155 10.16 10.52 1.54
CA ILE A 155 9.21 11.43 2.23
C ILE A 155 8.95 10.96 3.65
N ILE A 156 8.71 9.66 3.86
CA ILE A 156 8.51 9.08 5.18
C ILE A 156 9.78 9.22 6.03
N ALA A 157 10.96 8.91 5.48
CA ALA A 157 12.21 9.02 6.19
C ALA A 157 12.53 10.47 6.63
N VAL A 158 12.28 11.45 5.75
CA VAL A 158 12.42 12.87 6.09
C VAL A 158 11.42 13.27 7.18
N TYR A 159 10.18 12.80 7.09
CA TYR A 159 9.18 13.04 8.12
C TYR A 159 9.61 12.47 9.47
N GLU A 160 10.04 11.21 9.53
CA GLU A 160 10.55 10.58 10.77
C GLU A 160 11.78 11.29 11.34
N ALA A 161 12.71 11.74 10.47
CA ALA A 161 13.86 12.52 10.87
C ALA A 161 13.45 13.87 11.49
N ILE A 162 12.46 14.56 10.93
CA ILE A 162 11.90 15.79 11.47
C ILE A 162 11.27 15.53 12.84
N ILE A 163 10.45 14.49 12.99
CA ILE A 163 9.83 14.10 14.26
C ILE A 163 10.88 13.79 15.31
N PHE A 164 11.93 13.05 14.93
CA PHE A 164 13.03 12.74 15.83
C PHE A 164 13.77 14.01 16.30
N ALA A 165 14.05 14.94 15.39
CA ALA A 165 14.69 16.21 15.70
C ALA A 165 13.81 17.06 16.63
N ILE A 166 12.51 17.18 16.35
CA ILE A 166 11.53 17.87 17.18
C ILE A 166 11.48 17.24 18.58
N LYS A 167 11.39 15.91 18.65
CA LYS A 167 11.39 15.18 19.92
C LYS A 167 12.64 15.50 20.73
N LYS A 168 13.82 15.40 20.13
CA LYS A 168 15.10 15.66 20.80
C LYS A 168 15.21 17.12 21.29
N TRP A 169 14.73 18.09 20.50
CA TRP A 169 14.82 19.53 20.83
C TRP A 169 13.81 19.93 21.90
N LEU A 170 12.60 19.36 21.89
CA LEU A 170 11.51 19.68 22.82
C LEU A 170 11.54 18.82 24.09
N THR A 171 12.38 17.77 24.15
CA THR A 171 12.58 16.97 25.36
C THR A 171 13.20 17.86 26.45
N GLY A 172 12.48 18.06 27.56
CA GLY A 172 12.85 18.97 28.64
C GLY A 172 12.13 20.34 28.63
N VAL A 173 11.50 20.72 27.50
CA VAL A 173 10.70 21.95 27.38
C VAL A 173 9.20 21.64 27.53
N LEU A 174 8.75 20.56 26.88
CA LEU A 174 7.36 20.12 26.91
C LEU A 174 7.18 18.92 27.84
N SER A 175 5.99 18.82 28.44
CA SER A 175 5.62 17.60 29.17
C SER A 175 5.56 16.38 28.21
N PRO A 176 5.79 15.15 28.69
CA PRO A 176 5.69 13.94 27.85
C PRO A 176 4.33 13.82 27.16
N MET A 177 3.26 14.27 27.80
CA MET A 177 1.90 14.23 27.26
C MET A 177 1.73 15.20 26.09
N SER A 178 2.22 16.44 26.21
CA SER A 178 2.14 17.45 25.13
C SER A 178 3.00 17.05 23.93
N LEU A 179 4.15 16.43 24.17
CA LEU A 179 5.01 15.90 23.11
C LEU A 179 4.32 14.77 22.35
N THR A 180 3.67 13.84 23.07
CA THR A 180 2.90 12.75 22.45
C THR A 180 1.73 13.28 21.61
N MET A 181 1.00 14.29 22.12
CA MET A 181 -0.06 14.94 21.35
C MET A 181 0.47 15.61 20.07
N LEU A 182 1.60 16.30 20.13
CA LEU A 182 2.21 16.92 18.96
C LEU A 182 2.58 15.87 17.89
N ILE A 183 3.21 14.77 18.29
CA ILE A 183 3.54 13.67 17.40
C ILE A 183 2.26 13.06 16.79
N GLY A 184 1.20 12.86 17.59
CA GLY A 184 -0.09 12.37 17.11
C GLY A 184 -0.70 13.27 16.05
N ILE A 185 -0.72 14.59 16.27
CA ILE A 185 -1.25 15.56 15.31
C ILE A 185 -0.46 15.53 14.00
N THR A 186 0.87 15.54 14.08
CA THR A 186 1.71 15.52 12.87
C THR A 186 1.56 14.19 12.09
N THR A 187 1.38 13.08 12.78
CA THR A 187 1.09 11.77 12.15
C THR A 187 -0.26 11.79 11.42
N ILE A 188 -1.29 12.38 12.02
CA ILE A 188 -2.60 12.55 11.36
C ILE A 188 -2.47 13.41 10.10
N ILE A 189 -1.72 14.51 10.17
CA ILE A 189 -1.45 15.37 9.00
C ILE A 189 -0.76 14.56 7.90
N MET A 190 0.23 13.74 8.23
CA MET A 190 0.93 12.89 7.27
C MET A 190 0.00 11.85 6.62
N LEU A 191 -0.89 11.22 7.41
CA LEU A 191 -1.91 10.30 6.91
C LEU A 191 -2.88 10.95 5.91
N ILE A 192 -3.16 12.26 6.06
CA ILE A 192 -4.00 13.02 5.13
C ILE A 192 -3.23 13.39 3.86
N VAL A 193 -1.96 13.75 3.98
CA VAL A 193 -1.13 14.22 2.86
C VAL A 193 -0.67 13.06 1.97
N LEU A 194 -0.36 11.91 2.55
CA LEU A 194 0.17 10.74 1.83
C LEU A 194 -0.73 10.25 0.68
N PRO A 195 -2.06 10.07 0.84
CA PRO A 195 -2.94 9.67 -0.26
C PRO A 195 -2.96 10.67 -1.42
N ILE A 196 -2.82 11.96 -1.14
CA ILE A 196 -2.78 13.01 -2.18
C ILE A 196 -1.52 12.89 -3.03
N ILE A 197 -0.38 12.61 -2.38
CA ILE A 197 0.89 12.36 -3.07
C ILE A 197 0.77 11.07 -3.90
N MET A 198 0.19 10.02 -3.33
CA MET A 198 -0.03 8.73 -3.99
C MET A 198 -0.92 8.85 -5.24
N MET A 199 -1.95 9.69 -5.21
CA MET A 199 -2.82 9.92 -6.37
C MET A 199 -2.09 10.51 -7.58
N ARG A 200 -0.97 11.23 -7.38
CA ARG A 200 -0.13 11.74 -8.49
C ARG A 200 0.62 10.63 -9.23
N MET A 201 0.78 9.48 -8.61
CA MET A 201 1.43 8.32 -9.20
C MET A 201 0.62 7.73 -10.36
N LEU A 202 -0.70 7.64 -10.22
CA LEU A 202 -1.56 7.01 -11.22
C LEU A 202 -1.46 7.65 -12.61
N PRO A 203 -1.62 8.98 -12.78
CA PRO A 203 -1.46 9.62 -14.09
C PRO A 203 -0.06 9.42 -14.70
N TYR A 204 0.97 9.43 -13.86
CA TYR A 204 2.34 9.24 -14.32
C TYR A 204 2.61 7.83 -14.85
N ILE A 205 1.96 6.82 -14.27
CA ILE A 205 2.13 5.43 -14.68
C ILE A 205 1.19 5.07 -15.83
N LEU A 206 -0.08 5.48 -15.76
CA LEU A 206 -1.11 5.11 -16.73
C LEU A 206 -0.95 5.85 -18.06
N ASN A 207 -0.56 7.13 -18.03
CA ASN A 207 -0.41 7.92 -19.25
C ASN A 207 1.02 7.77 -19.81
N LYS A 208 1.14 7.13 -20.99
CA LYS A 208 2.42 6.91 -21.68
C LYS A 208 3.10 8.22 -22.11
N ASP A 209 2.32 9.24 -22.45
CA ASP A 209 2.82 10.52 -22.94
C ASP A 209 3.29 11.45 -21.82
N ASN A 210 2.93 11.15 -20.59
CA ASN A 210 3.30 11.97 -19.44
C ASN A 210 4.78 11.77 -19.07
N LYS A 211 5.62 12.76 -19.40
CA LYS A 211 7.06 12.73 -19.16
C LYS A 211 7.44 13.22 -17.76
N SER A 212 6.59 14.02 -17.12
CA SER A 212 6.88 14.65 -15.83
C SER A 212 6.09 14.03 -14.69
N PRO A 213 6.75 13.51 -13.64
CA PRO A 213 6.06 13.00 -12.45
C PRO A 213 5.36 14.12 -11.66
N MET A 214 5.77 15.37 -11.83
CA MET A 214 5.24 16.53 -11.11
C MET A 214 4.21 17.36 -11.92
N GLY A 215 4.04 17.10 -13.22
CA GLY A 215 3.17 17.90 -14.11
C GLY A 215 1.67 17.75 -13.87
N TYR A 216 1.27 16.90 -12.93
CA TYR A 216 -0.13 16.57 -12.68
C TYR A 216 -0.61 17.20 -11.37
N GLY A 217 -1.10 18.44 -11.44
CA GLY A 217 -1.83 19.05 -10.32
C GLY A 217 -3.15 18.33 -10.13
N ILE A 218 -3.35 17.61 -9.00
CA ILE A 218 -4.69 17.24 -8.55
C ILE A 218 -5.37 18.55 -8.20
N PRO A 219 -6.51 18.90 -8.81
CA PRO A 219 -7.23 20.10 -8.43
C PRO A 219 -7.55 20.04 -6.94
N VAL A 220 -7.28 21.10 -6.20
CA VAL A 220 -7.60 21.23 -4.76
C VAL A 220 -9.09 20.91 -4.51
N ARG A 221 -9.94 21.19 -5.50
CA ARG A 221 -11.37 20.89 -5.46
C ARG A 221 -11.72 19.40 -5.35
N THR A 222 -10.84 18.48 -5.78
CA THR A 222 -11.06 17.01 -5.71
C THR A 222 -10.47 16.38 -4.46
N TRP A 223 -9.88 17.19 -3.59
CA TRP A 223 -9.25 16.70 -2.37
C TRP A 223 -10.22 15.95 -1.46
N GLY A 224 -11.42 16.48 -1.27
CA GLY A 224 -12.46 15.80 -0.47
C GLY A 224 -12.77 14.40 -0.97
N SER A 225 -12.94 14.21 -2.29
CA SER A 225 -13.18 12.89 -2.89
C SER A 225 -12.00 11.94 -2.69
N THR A 226 -10.77 12.43 -2.86
CA THR A 226 -9.55 11.65 -2.64
C THR A 226 -9.43 11.18 -1.19
N LEU A 227 -9.68 12.09 -0.23
CA LEU A 227 -9.63 11.78 1.19
C LEU A 227 -10.72 10.80 1.59
N THR A 228 -11.94 10.97 1.09
CA THR A 228 -13.05 10.04 1.37
C THR A 228 -12.74 8.63 0.89
N ILE A 229 -12.23 8.47 -0.33
CA ILE A 229 -11.81 7.15 -0.85
C ILE A 229 -10.67 6.59 -0.02
N ALA A 230 -9.66 7.41 0.32
CA ALA A 230 -8.54 6.98 1.15
C ALA A 230 -9.01 6.44 2.52
N ILE A 231 -9.91 7.15 3.20
CA ILE A 231 -10.47 6.72 4.48
C ILE A 231 -11.20 5.38 4.34
N VAL A 232 -12.07 5.24 3.34
CA VAL A 232 -12.82 3.99 3.12
C VAL A 232 -11.87 2.83 2.80
N VAL A 233 -10.87 3.05 1.95
CA VAL A 233 -9.86 2.05 1.60
C VAL A 233 -9.03 1.65 2.83
N VAL A 234 -8.62 2.61 3.67
CA VAL A 234 -7.88 2.32 4.91
C VAL A 234 -8.73 1.49 5.88
N ILE A 235 -10.01 1.82 6.04
CA ILE A 235 -10.94 1.04 6.87
C ILE A 235 -11.08 -0.38 6.31
N MET A 236 -11.29 -0.52 5.01
CA MET A 236 -11.42 -1.83 4.35
C MET A 236 -10.16 -2.69 4.52
N ILE A 237 -8.99 -2.10 4.28
CA ILE A 237 -7.69 -2.79 4.50
C ILE A 237 -7.52 -3.12 5.98
N GLY A 238 -7.86 -2.21 6.88
CA GLY A 238 -7.75 -2.43 8.32
C GLY A 238 -8.59 -3.61 8.80
N ILE A 239 -9.86 -3.70 8.40
CA ILE A 239 -10.74 -4.82 8.73
C ILE A 239 -10.18 -6.13 8.16
N ALA A 240 -9.79 -6.13 6.88
CA ALA A 240 -9.20 -7.30 6.25
C ALA A 240 -7.88 -7.72 6.93
N SER A 241 -7.03 -6.75 7.31
CA SER A 241 -5.79 -7.00 8.03
C SER A 241 -6.02 -7.62 9.41
N ILE A 242 -7.01 -7.16 10.16
CA ILE A 242 -7.35 -7.76 11.46
C ILE A 242 -7.68 -9.25 11.28
N VAL A 243 -8.53 -9.58 10.30
CA VAL A 243 -8.93 -10.97 10.04
C VAL A 243 -7.74 -11.83 9.60
N THR A 244 -6.91 -11.32 8.68
CA THR A 244 -5.78 -12.08 8.12
C THR A 244 -4.62 -12.25 9.11
N THR A 245 -4.48 -11.34 10.08
CA THR A 245 -3.40 -11.38 11.07
C THR A 245 -3.79 -12.13 12.34
N LEU A 246 -5.04 -12.57 12.53
CA LEU A 246 -5.45 -13.33 13.71
C LEU A 246 -4.55 -14.54 14.03
N PRO A 247 -4.18 -15.43 13.06
CA PRO A 247 -3.28 -16.54 13.34
C PRO A 247 -1.88 -16.06 13.79
N SER A 248 -1.41 -14.95 13.21
CA SER A 248 -0.14 -14.33 13.56
C SER A 248 -0.14 -13.74 14.96
N LEU A 249 -1.26 -13.17 15.40
CA LEU A 249 -1.42 -12.65 16.77
C LEU A 249 -1.40 -13.75 17.82
N ILE A 250 -2.02 -14.90 17.54
CA ILE A 250 -1.98 -16.07 18.43
C ILE A 250 -0.53 -16.55 18.57
N LEU A 251 0.20 -16.62 17.44
CA LEU A 251 1.58 -17.04 17.44
C LEU A 251 2.49 -16.02 18.14
N LEU A 252 2.23 -14.73 17.98
CA LEU A 252 2.94 -13.67 18.70
C LEU A 252 2.73 -13.76 20.21
N ALA A 253 1.49 -14.02 20.66
CA ALA A 253 1.19 -14.25 22.06
C ALA A 253 1.95 -15.46 22.63
N ALA A 254 2.05 -16.55 21.88
CA ALA A 254 2.85 -17.73 22.28
C ALA A 254 4.34 -17.39 22.38
N ASN A 255 4.90 -16.58 21.46
CA ASN A 255 6.29 -16.11 21.53
C ASN A 255 6.53 -15.24 22.78
N ILE A 256 5.61 -14.32 23.09
CA ILE A 256 5.69 -13.47 24.29
C ILE A 256 5.62 -14.32 25.56
N GLN A 257 4.75 -15.31 25.61
CA GLN A 257 4.63 -16.20 26.76
C GLN A 257 5.90 -17.05 26.96
N SER A 258 6.47 -17.59 25.89
CA SER A 258 7.73 -18.34 25.95
C SER A 258 8.88 -17.44 26.40
N LEU A 259 8.94 -16.19 25.96
CA LEU A 259 9.90 -15.21 26.43
C LEU A 259 9.73 -14.94 27.94
N GLY A 260 8.49 -14.76 28.39
CA GLY A 260 8.17 -14.61 29.82
C GLY A 260 8.69 -15.78 30.63
N GLY A 261 8.46 -17.03 30.19
CA GLY A 261 8.99 -18.23 30.84
C GLY A 261 10.51 -18.18 30.98
N THR A 262 11.22 -17.83 29.91
CA THR A 262 12.71 -17.69 29.95
C THR A 262 13.14 -16.63 30.96
N ILE A 263 12.42 -15.52 31.07
CA ILE A 263 12.68 -14.45 32.03
C ILE A 263 12.52 -14.95 33.49
N TYR A 264 11.53 -15.80 33.74
CA TYR A 264 11.29 -16.36 35.07
C TYR A 264 12.13 -17.61 35.39
N GLY A 265 13.13 -17.91 34.55
CA GLY A 265 14.11 -18.96 34.80
C GLY A 265 13.73 -20.34 34.24
N ASP A 266 12.80 -20.41 33.30
CA ASP A 266 12.53 -21.64 32.56
C ASP A 266 13.73 -21.96 31.63
N PRO A 267 14.47 -23.06 31.84
CA PRO A 267 15.65 -23.38 31.05
C PRO A 267 15.33 -23.85 29.63
N THR A 268 14.05 -24.18 29.35
CA THR A 268 13.67 -24.75 28.04
C THR A 268 13.66 -23.70 26.93
N GLY A 269 13.45 -22.43 27.26
CA GLY A 269 13.47 -21.33 26.30
C GLY A 269 12.45 -21.50 25.15
N MET A 270 12.71 -20.79 24.05
CA MET A 270 11.84 -20.90 22.87
C MET A 270 12.22 -22.15 22.05
N PRO A 271 11.24 -23.04 21.74
CA PRO A 271 11.51 -24.21 20.92
C PRO A 271 12.04 -23.83 19.53
N SER A 272 13.02 -24.57 19.01
CA SER A 272 13.67 -24.26 17.72
C SER A 272 12.71 -24.27 16.52
N TYR A 273 11.64 -25.06 16.56
CA TYR A 273 10.62 -25.09 15.51
C TYR A 273 9.79 -23.80 15.43
N MET A 274 9.77 -22.98 16.48
CA MET A 274 8.98 -21.76 16.55
C MET A 274 9.39 -20.74 15.48
N ILE A 275 10.68 -20.69 15.11
CA ILE A 275 11.17 -19.82 14.04
C ILE A 275 10.53 -20.19 12.71
N TRP A 276 10.46 -21.47 12.38
CA TRP A 276 9.84 -21.95 11.14
C TRP A 276 8.33 -21.76 11.12
N MET A 277 7.70 -21.93 12.28
CA MET A 277 6.27 -21.68 12.44
C MET A 277 5.96 -20.20 12.28
N ASN A 278 6.74 -19.30 12.87
CA ASN A 278 6.65 -17.86 12.67
C ASN A 278 6.79 -17.51 11.18
N MET A 279 7.83 -18.01 10.51
CA MET A 279 8.06 -17.77 9.09
C MET A 279 6.86 -18.22 8.25
N GLY A 280 6.34 -19.43 8.49
CA GLY A 280 5.21 -19.97 7.73
C GLY A 280 3.92 -19.17 7.93
N VAL A 281 3.55 -18.87 9.17
CA VAL A 281 2.30 -18.16 9.49
C VAL A 281 2.36 -16.71 9.01
N PHE A 282 3.46 -15.99 9.25
CA PHE A 282 3.60 -14.60 8.78
C PHE A 282 3.69 -14.52 7.25
N THR A 283 4.31 -15.51 6.58
CA THR A 283 4.31 -15.58 5.12
C THR A 283 2.91 -15.79 4.57
N LEU A 284 2.12 -16.71 5.16
CA LEU A 284 0.74 -16.94 4.73
C LEU A 284 -0.13 -15.68 4.93
N ALA A 285 -0.03 -15.05 6.09
CA ALA A 285 -0.72 -13.79 6.37
C ALA A 285 -0.29 -12.70 5.38
N GLY A 286 1.02 -12.56 5.13
CA GLY A 286 1.58 -11.62 4.17
C GLY A 286 1.10 -11.87 2.73
N PHE A 287 0.91 -13.13 2.34
CA PHE A 287 0.39 -13.49 1.02
C PHE A 287 -1.06 -13.03 0.82
N ILE A 288 -1.92 -13.26 1.80
CA ILE A 288 -3.30 -12.77 1.76
C ILE A 288 -3.31 -11.24 1.79
N GLN A 289 -2.50 -10.63 2.66
CA GLN A 289 -2.39 -9.18 2.78
C GLN A 289 -1.90 -8.52 1.49
N ALA A 290 -1.06 -9.17 0.68
CA ALA A 290 -0.64 -8.66 -0.62
C ALA A 290 -1.83 -8.40 -1.55
N TYR A 291 -2.82 -9.31 -1.59
CA TYR A 291 -4.02 -9.13 -2.40
C TYR A 291 -4.98 -8.10 -1.81
N VAL A 292 -5.08 -8.00 -0.49
CA VAL A 292 -5.82 -6.93 0.17
C VAL A 292 -5.22 -5.57 -0.19
N ASN A 293 -3.90 -5.45 -0.16
CA ASN A 293 -3.20 -4.21 -0.54
C ASN A 293 -3.39 -3.88 -2.03
N LEU A 294 -3.32 -4.88 -2.93
CA LEU A 294 -3.59 -4.67 -4.35
C LEU A 294 -5.00 -4.15 -4.64
N SER A 295 -6.00 -4.61 -3.87
CA SER A 295 -7.39 -4.16 -4.06
C SER A 295 -7.56 -2.65 -3.90
N SER A 296 -6.70 -2.00 -3.12
CA SER A 296 -6.72 -0.56 -2.88
C SER A 296 -6.48 0.29 -4.13
N LEU A 297 -5.74 -0.23 -5.11
CA LEU A 297 -5.43 0.49 -6.33
C LEU A 297 -6.67 0.79 -7.19
N PHE A 298 -7.66 -0.09 -7.16
CA PHE A 298 -8.81 -0.05 -8.07
C PHE A 298 -9.79 1.10 -7.80
N PRO A 299 -10.17 1.43 -6.55
CA PRO A 299 -10.94 2.64 -6.26
C PRO A 299 -10.23 3.92 -6.68
N PHE A 300 -8.92 4.03 -6.43
CA PHE A 300 -8.13 5.18 -6.85
C PHE A 300 -8.01 5.29 -8.38
N TYR A 301 -7.99 4.17 -9.08
CA TYR A 301 -7.99 4.14 -10.54
C TYR A 301 -9.27 4.76 -11.14
N TYR A 302 -10.45 4.43 -10.61
CA TYR A 302 -11.70 5.04 -11.05
C TYR A 302 -11.82 6.51 -10.64
N LEU A 303 -11.36 6.88 -9.46
CA LEU A 303 -11.27 8.28 -9.05
C LEU A 303 -10.41 9.09 -10.04
N TYR A 304 -9.27 8.53 -10.46
CA TYR A 304 -8.43 9.15 -11.48
C TYR A 304 -9.22 9.37 -12.78
N GLY A 305 -9.96 8.38 -13.26
CA GLY A 305 -10.81 8.49 -14.44
C GLY A 305 -11.87 9.59 -14.30
N SER A 306 -12.56 9.66 -13.17
CA SER A 306 -13.54 10.72 -12.86
C SER A 306 -12.91 12.13 -12.86
N ILE A 307 -11.72 12.29 -12.28
CA ILE A 307 -10.99 13.57 -12.23
C ILE A 307 -10.55 14.00 -13.63
N GLU A 308 -10.06 13.07 -14.44
CA GLU A 308 -9.56 13.35 -15.79
C GLU A 308 -10.72 13.80 -16.71
N THR A 309 -11.87 13.13 -16.60
CA THR A 309 -13.07 13.53 -17.35
C THR A 309 -13.54 14.91 -16.94
N GLN A 310 -13.62 15.22 -15.65
CA GLN A 310 -13.98 16.56 -15.16
C GLN A 310 -13.03 17.66 -15.66
N LYS A 311 -11.72 17.35 -15.80
CA LYS A 311 -10.76 18.31 -16.35
C LYS A 311 -11.00 18.58 -17.82
N LYS A 312 -11.28 17.53 -18.61
CA LYS A 312 -11.58 17.67 -20.04
C LYS A 312 -12.84 18.52 -20.25
N GLU A 313 -13.94 18.19 -19.57
CA GLU A 313 -15.18 18.96 -19.69
C GLU A 313 -15.01 20.44 -19.34
N ARG A 314 -14.20 20.77 -18.32
CA ARG A 314 -13.91 22.17 -17.97
C ARG A 314 -13.08 22.88 -19.04
N LYS A 315 -12.14 22.19 -19.64
CA LYS A 315 -11.31 22.76 -20.69
C LYS A 315 -12.15 23.07 -21.90
N ASP A 316 -13.00 22.12 -22.32
CA ASP A 316 -13.90 22.29 -23.44
C ASP A 316 -14.91 23.44 -23.20
N TYR A 317 -15.44 23.53 -21.96
CA TYR A 317 -16.33 24.62 -21.57
C TYR A 317 -15.64 26.00 -21.64
N ASN A 318 -14.43 26.12 -21.12
CA ASN A 318 -13.66 27.38 -21.17
C ASN A 318 -13.32 27.79 -22.62
N GLU A 319 -12.95 26.83 -23.48
CA GLU A 319 -12.68 27.11 -24.90
C GLU A 319 -13.92 27.61 -25.65
N ILE A 320 -15.12 27.11 -25.30
CA ILE A 320 -16.38 27.58 -25.85
C ILE A 320 -16.66 29.02 -25.40
N TYR A 321 -16.52 29.32 -24.10
CA TYR A 321 -16.75 30.67 -23.56
C TYR A 321 -15.77 31.71 -24.08
N GLU A 322 -14.50 31.36 -24.27
CA GLU A 322 -13.52 32.27 -24.88
C GLU A 322 -13.86 32.59 -26.32
N LYS A 323 -14.37 31.62 -27.08
CA LYS A 323 -14.84 31.86 -28.46
C LYS A 323 -16.04 32.77 -28.52
N ASP A 324 -17.04 32.57 -27.63
CA ASP A 324 -18.26 33.38 -27.59
C ASP A 324 -18.01 34.81 -27.06
N SER A 325 -16.91 35.03 -26.32
CA SER A 325 -16.55 36.37 -25.81
C SER A 325 -15.80 37.23 -26.83
N ILE A 326 -15.37 36.66 -27.96
CA ILE A 326 -14.64 37.35 -29.04
C ILE A 326 -15.59 37.88 -30.13
N TYR A 327 -16.90 37.51 -30.08
CA TYR A 327 -17.94 38.02 -30.94
C TYR A 327 -18.90 38.94 -30.19
#